data_93701ab9a65102441cb55ed26f99734c
#
_entry.id   93701ab9a65102441cb55ed26f99734c
#
_cell.length_a   1.000
_cell.length_b   1.000
_cell.length_c   1.000
_cell.angle_alpha   90.00
_cell.angle_beta   90.00
_cell.angle_gamma   90.00
#
_symmetry.space_group_name_H-M   'P 1'
#
loop_
_entity.id
_entity.type
_entity.pdbx_description
1 polymer ?
#
loop_
_entity_poly.entity_id
_entity_poly.type
_entity_poly.pdbx_seq_one_letter_code
_entity_poly.pdbx_strand_id
1 'polypeptide(L)'
;MKKRISTLIALLFLAGGAMAQTIEDGLKNLYYGKYATAKSDFEKAIAAKPTDDRGYYYLGIAELGAENKDGAAAAFQKGLQAVPNSPLLNAGLGRIDLLNGDAAAARQKFDAANAATKGKNGDVARAIADANTEVKGGDKAFALTTMETLLNGNEGRKGYKPVAADYIELGDVYRYMGGENGGKAISAYEKALELEANNAEAVMKQGHVNYNAKLLEQAVGDYAKAAQLDPNYAPVFYELYQFYYTPKPRQFSLPKAKENLQKYLALSDQADKTKNEYYLTSIMFLDKDYQGAITKAQGLIPQANESYKMKLERLIADAYLQKGDSLGAKTAFDQYVQKVGETKLEPIDYKLGSEIYGRIKYQDSTTQSGIDQKALEYLEKYASADTVKDLDRYEAVAKAFQQARVFGKAGEWYKKYADLKIEQKEKPAAVDWYNVGINYYLASAGTTTDTTKLVSADSAFSQLATNYPDLTTGYYWQGMTAAARDVEAKTGVAVPFFEKYLTMAEGDPVKNKAGLIKAYTYMMVYYYNKEDKANLQKYMDKLTPLDPNSEPVKQIRDIQNQNSKTTSRPAAPARSNN
;
A
#
# COMPACT_ATOMS: atom_id res chain seq x y z
N MET A 1 9.75 -4.78 -4.82
CA MET A 1 10.02 -5.45 -3.52
C MET A 1 11.11 -6.49 -3.72
N LYS A 2 12.30 -6.31 -3.15
CA LYS A 2 13.28 -7.39 -3.14
C LYS A 2 12.74 -8.51 -2.27
N LYS A 3 12.35 -9.62 -2.89
CA LYS A 3 12.12 -10.87 -2.17
C LYS A 3 13.45 -11.28 -1.60
N ARG A 4 13.58 -11.25 -0.29
CA ARG A 4 14.74 -11.81 0.39
C ARG A 4 14.48 -13.28 0.53
N ILE A 5 15.43 -14.05 0.08
CA ILE A 5 15.49 -15.46 0.39
C ILE A 5 16.02 -15.52 1.81
N SER A 6 15.16 -15.90 2.74
CA SER A 6 15.58 -16.24 4.10
C SER A 6 16.48 -17.45 4.02
N THR A 7 17.75 -17.23 4.17
CA THR A 7 18.73 -18.29 4.02
C THR A 7 18.93 -18.96 5.36
N LEU A 8 18.36 -20.12 5.48
CA LEU A 8 18.47 -21.03 6.61
C LEU A 8 19.85 -21.61 6.72
N ILE A 9 20.71 -21.03 7.53
CA ILE A 9 22.05 -21.56 7.80
C ILE A 9 22.23 -21.77 9.30
N ALA A 10 22.05 -23.02 9.72
CA ALA A 10 22.59 -23.47 10.98
C ALA A 10 24.08 -23.83 10.77
N LEU A 11 24.98 -23.06 11.38
CA LEU A 11 26.40 -23.38 11.41
C LEU A 11 26.64 -24.62 12.31
N LEU A 12 26.58 -25.82 11.74
CA LEU A 12 27.00 -27.04 12.37
C LEU A 12 28.49 -27.23 12.10
N PHE A 13 29.35 -26.77 13.02
CA PHE A 13 30.76 -27.16 13.04
C PHE A 13 30.91 -28.61 13.57
N LEU A 14 31.04 -29.56 12.66
CA LEU A 14 31.61 -30.90 12.97
C LEU A 14 32.66 -31.22 11.94
N ALA A 15 33.87 -31.49 12.44
CA ALA A 15 35.05 -31.86 11.68
C ALA A 15 34.83 -33.16 10.88
N GLY A 16 34.65 -33.03 9.60
CA GLY A 16 34.57 -34.14 8.65
C GLY A 16 35.05 -33.67 7.29
N GLY A 17 36.11 -34.27 6.79
CA GLY A 17 36.80 -34.14 5.53
C GLY A 17 36.53 -33.00 4.54
N ALA A 18 37.45 -32.67 3.68
CA ALA A 18 37.42 -31.57 2.69
C ALA A 18 36.14 -31.45 1.83
N MET A 19 35.26 -32.45 1.82
CA MET A 19 34.00 -32.46 1.08
C MET A 19 32.83 -31.86 1.85
N ALA A 20 32.80 -31.91 3.18
CA ALA A 20 31.78 -31.24 4.00
C ALA A 20 32.00 -29.73 3.98
N GLN A 21 33.22 -29.29 3.86
CA GLN A 21 33.63 -27.90 3.86
C GLN A 21 33.01 -27.07 2.72
N THR A 22 32.81 -27.66 1.54
CA THR A 22 32.26 -26.92 0.38
C THR A 22 30.77 -26.58 0.49
N ILE A 23 29.94 -27.43 1.12
CA ILE A 23 28.52 -27.08 1.41
C ILE A 23 28.49 -26.03 2.52
N GLU A 24 29.26 -26.17 3.57
CA GLU A 24 29.32 -25.21 4.68
C GLU A 24 29.81 -23.83 4.21
N ASP A 25 30.79 -23.76 3.32
CA ASP A 25 31.28 -22.51 2.72
C ASP A 25 30.18 -21.85 1.86
N GLY A 26 29.48 -22.66 1.06
CA GLY A 26 28.34 -22.18 0.27
C GLY A 26 27.21 -21.63 1.16
N LEU A 27 26.87 -22.35 2.22
CA LEU A 27 25.88 -21.91 3.20
C LEU A 27 26.29 -20.62 3.89
N LYS A 28 27.56 -20.50 4.30
CA LYS A 28 28.12 -19.27 4.87
C LYS A 28 28.01 -18.10 3.89
N ASN A 29 28.31 -18.32 2.60
CA ASN A 29 28.20 -17.29 1.58
C ASN A 29 26.73 -16.91 1.31
N LEU A 30 25.80 -17.86 1.40
CA LEU A 30 24.36 -17.55 1.36
C LEU A 30 23.94 -16.65 2.53
N TYR A 31 24.37 -16.97 3.74
CA TYR A 31 24.10 -16.17 4.94
C TYR A 31 24.54 -14.71 4.76
N TYR A 32 25.71 -14.48 4.18
CA TYR A 32 26.20 -13.14 3.88
C TYR A 32 25.62 -12.51 2.60
N GLY A 33 24.70 -13.18 1.91
CA GLY A 33 24.09 -12.67 0.67
C GLY A 33 25.05 -12.69 -0.53
N LYS A 34 26.11 -13.52 -0.49
CA LYS A 34 27.13 -13.66 -1.55
C LYS A 34 26.72 -14.78 -2.51
N TYR A 35 25.70 -14.52 -3.30
CA TYR A 35 25.04 -15.56 -4.10
C TYR A 35 25.91 -16.12 -5.22
N ALA A 36 26.68 -15.30 -5.93
CA ALA A 36 27.55 -15.78 -7.01
C ALA A 36 28.70 -16.65 -6.48
N THR A 37 29.29 -16.27 -5.34
CA THR A 37 30.29 -17.10 -4.67
C THR A 37 29.69 -18.40 -4.13
N ALA A 38 28.52 -18.34 -3.49
CA ALA A 38 27.80 -19.52 -3.00
C ALA A 38 27.46 -20.51 -4.13
N LYS A 39 27.03 -20.03 -5.31
CA LYS A 39 26.84 -20.89 -6.50
C LYS A 39 28.07 -21.68 -6.84
N SER A 40 29.22 -21.01 -6.94
CA SER A 40 30.52 -21.68 -7.24
C SER A 40 30.87 -22.75 -6.19
N ASP A 41 30.57 -22.48 -4.92
CA ASP A 41 30.88 -23.45 -3.85
C ASP A 41 29.92 -24.64 -3.91
N PHE A 42 28.63 -24.44 -4.18
CA PHE A 42 27.70 -25.56 -4.37
C PHE A 42 27.97 -26.35 -5.65
N GLU A 43 28.42 -25.72 -6.75
CA GLU A 43 28.88 -26.44 -7.94
C GLU A 43 30.06 -27.36 -7.64
N LYS A 44 31.04 -26.90 -6.84
CA LYS A 44 32.16 -27.73 -6.36
C LYS A 44 31.67 -28.87 -5.46
N ALA A 45 30.71 -28.58 -4.55
CA ALA A 45 30.13 -29.59 -3.68
C ALA A 45 29.42 -30.69 -4.49
N ILE A 46 28.64 -30.30 -5.52
CA ILE A 46 27.98 -31.22 -6.45
C ILE A 46 29.00 -32.08 -7.20
N ALA A 47 30.07 -31.46 -7.71
CA ALA A 47 31.13 -32.18 -8.40
C ALA A 47 31.82 -33.22 -7.49
N ALA A 48 32.02 -32.86 -6.21
CA ALA A 48 32.63 -33.76 -5.21
C ALA A 48 31.70 -34.88 -4.76
N LYS A 49 30.39 -34.62 -4.63
CA LYS A 49 29.37 -35.58 -4.18
C LYS A 49 28.07 -35.43 -4.94
N PRO A 50 27.97 -35.96 -6.17
CA PRO A 50 26.79 -35.80 -7.03
C PRO A 50 25.49 -36.41 -6.47
N THR A 51 25.57 -37.25 -5.43
CA THR A 51 24.40 -37.89 -4.78
C THR A 51 23.91 -37.13 -3.53
N ASP A 52 24.51 -35.99 -3.20
CA ASP A 52 24.02 -35.14 -2.10
C ASP A 52 23.03 -34.10 -2.65
N ASP A 53 21.75 -34.29 -2.36
CA ASP A 53 20.68 -33.43 -2.85
C ASP A 53 20.76 -32.00 -2.31
N ARG A 54 21.39 -31.77 -1.15
CA ARG A 54 21.58 -30.44 -0.57
C ARG A 54 22.41 -29.54 -1.49
N GLY A 55 23.41 -30.07 -2.17
CA GLY A 55 24.21 -29.28 -3.11
C GLY A 55 23.36 -28.65 -4.20
N TYR A 56 22.50 -29.44 -4.82
CA TYR A 56 21.57 -28.95 -5.86
C TYR A 56 20.50 -28.03 -5.30
N TYR A 57 19.97 -28.35 -4.11
CA TYR A 57 18.95 -27.50 -3.48
C TYR A 57 19.51 -26.11 -3.18
N TYR A 58 20.64 -26.03 -2.50
CA TYR A 58 21.24 -24.74 -2.15
C TYR A 58 21.80 -23.98 -3.34
N LEU A 59 22.24 -24.69 -4.41
CA LEU A 59 22.53 -24.06 -5.70
C LEU A 59 21.28 -23.36 -6.24
N GLY A 60 20.13 -24.04 -6.22
CA GLY A 60 18.86 -23.44 -6.64
C GLY A 60 18.46 -22.24 -5.76
N ILE A 61 18.69 -22.30 -4.45
CA ILE A 61 18.47 -21.17 -3.54
C ILE A 61 19.41 -19.99 -3.86
N ALA A 62 20.69 -20.27 -4.16
CA ALA A 62 21.63 -19.22 -4.58
C ALA A 62 21.24 -18.58 -5.90
N GLU A 63 20.72 -19.36 -6.87
CA GLU A 63 20.16 -18.85 -8.13
C GLU A 63 18.94 -17.95 -7.89
N LEU A 64 18.01 -18.35 -6.99
CA LEU A 64 16.90 -17.49 -6.61
C LEU A 64 17.36 -16.19 -5.93
N GLY A 65 18.41 -16.27 -5.10
CA GLY A 65 19.02 -15.09 -4.49
C GLY A 65 19.65 -14.14 -5.50
N ALA A 66 20.18 -14.68 -6.60
CA ALA A 66 20.66 -13.93 -7.75
C ALA A 66 19.54 -13.49 -8.72
N GLU A 67 18.26 -13.69 -8.34
CA GLU A 67 17.08 -13.37 -9.15
C GLU A 67 17.00 -14.16 -10.48
N ASN A 68 17.58 -15.37 -10.52
CA ASN A 68 17.59 -16.29 -11.66
C ASN A 68 16.68 -17.50 -11.40
N LYS A 69 15.37 -17.32 -11.63
CA LYS A 69 14.36 -18.37 -11.43
C LYS A 69 14.62 -19.60 -12.30
N ASP A 70 15.00 -19.39 -13.56
CA ASP A 70 15.20 -20.48 -14.51
C ASP A 70 16.44 -21.30 -14.15
N GLY A 71 17.50 -20.66 -13.68
CA GLY A 71 18.68 -21.32 -13.12
C GLY A 71 18.35 -22.18 -11.91
N ALA A 72 17.50 -21.68 -11.02
CA ALA A 72 17.03 -22.43 -9.86
C ALA A 72 16.24 -23.68 -10.25
N ALA A 73 15.30 -23.54 -11.19
CA ALA A 73 14.53 -24.65 -11.71
C ALA A 73 15.44 -25.72 -12.33
N ALA A 74 16.43 -25.31 -13.13
CA ALA A 74 17.40 -26.20 -13.73
C ALA A 74 18.25 -26.94 -12.68
N ALA A 75 18.68 -26.24 -11.61
CA ALA A 75 19.42 -26.84 -10.51
C ALA A 75 18.62 -27.94 -9.80
N PHE A 76 17.35 -27.66 -9.44
CA PHE A 76 16.47 -28.64 -8.80
C PHE A 76 16.17 -29.84 -9.71
N GLN A 77 15.92 -29.62 -11.00
CA GLN A 77 15.67 -30.69 -11.98
C GLN A 77 16.91 -31.57 -12.18
N LYS A 78 18.08 -30.95 -12.34
CA LYS A 78 19.36 -31.69 -12.42
C LYS A 78 19.62 -32.54 -11.17
N GLY A 79 19.29 -31.98 -10.00
CA GLY A 79 19.39 -32.71 -8.74
C GLY A 79 18.47 -33.92 -8.71
N LEU A 80 17.22 -33.85 -9.19
CA LEU A 80 16.30 -35.00 -9.26
C LEU A 80 16.75 -36.07 -10.27
N GLN A 81 17.51 -35.69 -11.30
CA GLN A 81 18.15 -36.69 -12.18
C GLN A 81 19.24 -37.48 -11.46
N ALA A 82 20.00 -36.82 -10.57
CA ALA A 82 21.08 -37.43 -9.78
C ALA A 82 20.55 -38.14 -8.52
N VAL A 83 19.53 -37.61 -7.88
CA VAL A 83 18.91 -38.12 -6.64
C VAL A 83 17.38 -38.21 -6.84
N PRO A 84 16.92 -39.28 -7.52
CA PRO A 84 15.48 -39.45 -7.77
C PRO A 84 14.66 -39.47 -6.49
N ASN A 85 13.49 -38.84 -6.52
CA ASN A 85 12.55 -38.78 -5.39
C ASN A 85 13.05 -37.99 -4.17
N SER A 86 14.11 -37.15 -4.28
CA SER A 86 14.52 -36.31 -3.18
C SER A 86 13.38 -35.41 -2.69
N PRO A 87 12.95 -35.51 -1.41
CA PRO A 87 11.92 -34.65 -0.86
C PRO A 87 12.33 -33.16 -0.86
N LEU A 88 13.62 -32.89 -0.63
CA LEU A 88 14.15 -31.54 -0.58
C LEU A 88 14.09 -30.85 -1.96
N LEU A 89 14.48 -31.58 -3.02
CA LEU A 89 14.43 -31.03 -4.39
C LEU A 89 12.98 -30.88 -4.90
N ASN A 90 12.08 -31.78 -4.49
CA ASN A 90 10.65 -31.65 -4.76
C ASN A 90 10.07 -30.40 -4.07
N ALA A 91 10.49 -30.09 -2.83
CA ALA A 91 10.11 -28.85 -2.18
C ALA A 91 10.64 -27.62 -2.96
N GLY A 92 11.89 -27.69 -3.46
CA GLY A 92 12.46 -26.66 -4.33
C GLY A 92 11.65 -26.43 -5.62
N LEU A 93 11.23 -27.51 -6.31
CA LEU A 93 10.36 -27.38 -7.49
C LEU A 93 8.96 -26.88 -7.14
N GLY A 94 8.40 -27.25 -5.99
CA GLY A 94 7.15 -26.67 -5.49
C GLY A 94 7.26 -25.14 -5.32
N ARG A 95 8.40 -24.63 -4.87
CA ARG A 95 8.67 -23.18 -4.85
C ARG A 95 8.64 -22.57 -6.25
N ILE A 96 9.21 -23.25 -7.26
CA ILE A 96 9.16 -22.78 -8.66
C ILE A 96 7.73 -22.76 -9.18
N ASP A 97 6.92 -23.76 -8.86
CA ASP A 97 5.49 -23.79 -9.25
C ASP A 97 4.73 -22.58 -8.65
N LEU A 98 4.95 -22.27 -7.36
CA LEU A 98 4.38 -21.07 -6.74
C LEU A 98 4.83 -19.78 -7.45
N LEU A 99 6.11 -19.69 -7.81
CA LEU A 99 6.65 -18.54 -8.55
C LEU A 99 6.05 -18.41 -9.97
N ASN A 100 5.54 -19.51 -10.52
CA ASN A 100 4.82 -19.54 -11.80
C ASN A 100 3.30 -19.33 -11.62
N GLY A 101 2.79 -19.25 -10.39
CA GLY A 101 1.38 -19.08 -10.08
C GLY A 101 0.59 -20.40 -9.99
N ASP A 102 1.24 -21.55 -10.08
CA ASP A 102 0.58 -22.86 -9.97
C ASP A 102 0.65 -23.39 -8.52
N ALA A 103 -0.25 -22.87 -7.69
CA ALA A 103 -0.36 -23.27 -6.29
C ALA A 103 -0.81 -24.74 -6.11
N ALA A 104 -1.54 -25.32 -7.08
CA ALA A 104 -2.00 -26.68 -6.99
C ALA A 104 -0.85 -27.68 -7.22
N ALA A 105 -0.04 -27.49 -8.27
CA ALA A 105 1.14 -28.29 -8.51
C ALA A 105 2.17 -28.17 -7.39
N ALA A 106 2.37 -26.95 -6.87
CA ALA A 106 3.22 -26.71 -5.71
C ALA A 106 2.78 -27.52 -4.50
N ARG A 107 1.47 -27.46 -4.17
CA ARG A 107 0.93 -28.18 -3.01
C ARG A 107 1.12 -29.68 -3.12
N GLN A 108 0.90 -30.29 -4.27
CA GLN A 108 1.16 -31.72 -4.48
C GLN A 108 2.61 -32.11 -4.18
N LYS A 109 3.58 -31.29 -4.63
CA LYS A 109 5.00 -31.54 -4.36
C LYS A 109 5.34 -31.37 -2.87
N PHE A 110 4.80 -30.38 -2.19
CA PHE A 110 5.00 -30.17 -0.77
C PHE A 110 4.41 -31.30 0.08
N ASP A 111 3.18 -31.73 -0.24
CA ASP A 111 2.53 -32.85 0.46
C ASP A 111 3.34 -34.15 0.30
N ALA A 112 3.82 -34.42 -0.92
CA ALA A 112 4.67 -35.58 -1.19
C ALA A 112 6.01 -35.52 -0.44
N ALA A 113 6.67 -34.35 -0.42
CA ALA A 113 7.93 -34.15 0.29
C ALA A 113 7.75 -34.31 1.81
N ASN A 114 6.71 -33.72 2.37
CA ASN A 114 6.39 -33.82 3.80
C ASN A 114 6.04 -35.27 4.21
N ALA A 115 5.24 -35.96 3.41
CA ALA A 115 4.88 -37.36 3.64
C ALA A 115 6.12 -38.29 3.60
N ALA A 116 7.01 -38.12 2.63
CA ALA A 116 8.22 -38.91 2.49
C ALA A 116 9.14 -38.79 3.71
N THR A 117 9.19 -37.63 4.37
CA THR A 117 9.99 -37.38 5.57
C THR A 117 9.21 -37.58 6.88
N LYS A 118 7.90 -37.82 6.80
CA LYS A 118 6.99 -37.91 7.95
C LYS A 118 7.06 -36.65 8.83
N GLY A 119 7.35 -35.48 8.24
CA GLY A 119 7.51 -34.22 8.95
C GLY A 119 8.72 -34.14 9.90
N LYS A 120 9.73 -35.01 9.72
CA LYS A 120 10.88 -35.13 10.65
C LYS A 120 12.22 -34.68 10.07
N ASN A 121 12.21 -34.06 8.90
CA ASN A 121 13.41 -33.51 8.28
C ASN A 121 13.34 -31.98 8.29
N GLY A 122 14.28 -31.36 9.03
CA GLY A 122 14.30 -29.90 9.20
C GLY A 122 14.53 -29.16 7.89
N ASP A 123 15.44 -29.62 7.01
CA ASP A 123 15.70 -28.96 5.74
C ASP A 123 14.46 -28.97 4.84
N VAL A 124 13.74 -30.10 4.78
CA VAL A 124 12.49 -30.21 3.99
C VAL A 124 11.38 -29.36 4.58
N ALA A 125 11.20 -29.39 5.90
CA ALA A 125 10.16 -28.60 6.56
C ALA A 125 10.39 -27.09 6.36
N ARG A 126 11.62 -26.63 6.52
CA ARG A 126 12.00 -25.24 6.25
C ARG A 126 11.82 -24.85 4.79
N ALA A 127 12.25 -25.72 3.85
CA ALA A 127 12.07 -25.47 2.42
C ALA A 127 10.60 -25.32 2.02
N ILE A 128 9.71 -26.12 2.62
CA ILE A 128 8.26 -26.03 2.41
C ILE A 128 7.72 -24.74 3.05
N ALA A 129 8.11 -24.44 4.28
CA ALA A 129 7.61 -23.28 5.00
C ALA A 129 8.05 -21.97 4.33
N ASP A 130 9.34 -21.84 4.02
CA ASP A 130 9.90 -20.67 3.33
C ASP A 130 9.21 -20.39 1.97
N ALA A 131 9.00 -21.44 1.16
CA ALA A 131 8.30 -21.30 -0.11
C ALA A 131 6.86 -20.78 0.06
N ASN A 132 6.10 -21.32 1.03
CA ASN A 132 4.73 -20.93 1.30
C ASN A 132 4.59 -19.59 2.03
N THR A 133 5.67 -19.12 2.64
CA THR A 133 5.72 -17.87 3.39
C THR A 133 6.11 -16.69 2.50
N GLU A 134 7.15 -16.85 1.70
CA GLU A 134 7.74 -15.75 0.92
C GLU A 134 7.14 -15.58 -0.47
N VAL A 135 6.62 -16.66 -1.07
CA VAL A 135 6.09 -16.58 -2.43
C VAL A 135 4.61 -16.17 -2.41
N LYS A 136 4.25 -15.23 -3.29
CA LYS A 136 2.86 -14.82 -3.48
C LYS A 136 2.00 -16.03 -3.88
N GLY A 137 0.89 -16.24 -3.19
CA GLY A 137 0.01 -17.40 -3.41
C GLY A 137 0.38 -18.63 -2.58
N GLY A 138 1.43 -18.59 -1.77
CA GLY A 138 1.76 -19.64 -0.82
C GLY A 138 0.78 -19.73 0.36
N ASP A 139 0.63 -20.93 0.91
CA ASP A 139 -0.27 -21.26 2.02
C ASP A 139 0.46 -21.13 3.36
N LYS A 140 0.32 -19.98 4.02
CA LYS A 140 0.97 -19.71 5.32
C LYS A 140 0.45 -20.59 6.45
N ALA A 141 -0.81 -21.05 6.39
CA ALA A 141 -1.35 -21.97 7.39
C ALA A 141 -0.68 -23.35 7.27
N PHE A 142 -0.44 -23.78 6.04
CA PHE A 142 0.31 -25.01 5.78
C PHE A 142 1.78 -24.87 6.21
N ALA A 143 2.42 -23.73 5.95
CA ALA A 143 3.78 -23.44 6.45
C ALA A 143 3.84 -23.56 7.98
N LEU A 144 2.88 -22.93 8.68
CA LEU A 144 2.80 -22.99 10.14
C LEU A 144 2.65 -24.44 10.64
N THR A 145 1.69 -25.18 10.09
CA THR A 145 1.44 -26.58 10.48
C THR A 145 2.68 -27.45 10.23
N THR A 146 3.42 -27.19 9.15
CA THR A 146 4.65 -27.92 8.83
C THR A 146 5.73 -27.67 9.86
N MET A 147 5.96 -26.41 10.24
CA MET A 147 6.96 -26.07 11.26
C MET A 147 6.55 -26.53 12.66
N GLU A 148 5.29 -26.40 13.05
CA GLU A 148 4.78 -26.90 14.33
C GLU A 148 4.88 -28.44 14.42
N THR A 149 4.63 -29.15 13.33
CA THR A 149 4.83 -30.62 13.28
C THR A 149 6.28 -31.01 13.48
N LEU A 150 7.21 -30.27 12.86
CA LEU A 150 8.64 -30.50 13.06
C LEU A 150 9.06 -30.27 14.52
N LEU A 151 8.62 -29.16 15.11
CA LEU A 151 9.09 -28.72 16.42
C LEU A 151 8.38 -29.44 17.57
N ASN A 152 7.05 -29.59 17.51
CA ASN A 152 6.23 -30.12 18.60
C ASN A 152 6.01 -31.64 18.49
N GLY A 153 6.03 -32.20 17.27
CA GLY A 153 5.82 -33.62 17.03
C GLY A 153 6.97 -34.53 17.52
N ASN A 154 8.06 -33.95 17.99
CA ASN A 154 9.28 -34.66 18.37
C ASN A 154 9.73 -34.44 19.81
N GLU A 155 8.97 -33.69 20.64
CA GLU A 155 9.31 -33.48 22.04
C GLU A 155 9.37 -34.79 22.81
N GLY A 156 10.53 -35.06 23.42
CA GLY A 156 10.72 -36.19 24.32
C GLY A 156 11.08 -37.54 23.69
N ARG A 157 11.27 -37.65 22.37
CA ARG A 157 11.70 -38.90 21.71
C ARG A 157 13.12 -38.76 21.14
N LYS A 158 13.83 -39.89 20.95
CA LYS A 158 15.09 -39.93 20.17
C LYS A 158 14.80 -39.54 18.73
N GLY A 159 14.67 -38.23 18.45
CA GLY A 159 14.18 -37.65 17.22
C GLY A 159 14.99 -36.42 16.82
N TYR A 160 14.38 -35.60 16.01
CA TYR A 160 14.92 -34.34 15.53
C TYR A 160 15.26 -33.40 16.69
N LYS A 161 16.45 -32.80 16.66
CA LYS A 161 16.83 -31.73 17.59
C LYS A 161 16.69 -30.40 16.85
N PRO A 162 15.83 -29.49 17.31
CA PRO A 162 15.68 -28.19 16.70
C PRO A 162 16.97 -27.38 16.70
N VAL A 163 17.19 -26.63 15.62
CA VAL A 163 18.30 -25.70 15.45
C VAL A 163 17.78 -24.28 15.35
N ALA A 164 18.65 -23.27 15.49
CA ALA A 164 18.25 -21.86 15.42
C ALA A 164 17.47 -21.53 14.14
N ALA A 165 17.87 -22.08 13.01
CA ALA A 165 17.22 -21.92 11.72
C ALA A 165 15.73 -22.35 11.71
N ASP A 166 15.35 -23.35 12.50
CA ASP A 166 13.94 -23.80 12.57
C ASP A 166 13.07 -22.73 13.25
N TYR A 167 13.59 -22.11 14.28
CA TYR A 167 12.89 -21.04 14.98
C TYR A 167 12.91 -19.74 14.20
N ILE A 168 13.95 -19.46 13.41
CA ILE A 168 13.98 -18.33 12.48
C ILE A 168 12.85 -18.50 11.45
N GLU A 169 12.74 -19.70 10.86
CA GLU A 169 11.69 -19.99 9.89
C GLU A 169 10.28 -19.90 10.51
N LEU A 170 10.07 -20.46 11.70
CA LEU A 170 8.80 -20.32 12.41
C LEU A 170 8.48 -18.84 12.69
N GLY A 171 9.47 -18.05 13.06
CA GLY A 171 9.34 -16.62 13.25
C GLY A 171 8.92 -15.89 11.97
N ASP A 172 9.52 -16.28 10.83
CA ASP A 172 9.14 -15.73 9.51
C ASP A 172 7.69 -16.10 9.15
N VAL A 173 7.26 -17.33 9.37
CA VAL A 173 5.87 -17.73 9.16
C VAL A 173 4.92 -16.83 9.94
N TYR A 174 5.14 -16.64 11.25
CA TYR A 174 4.31 -15.76 12.06
C TYR A 174 4.36 -14.30 11.60
N ARG A 175 5.53 -13.79 11.25
CA ARG A 175 5.71 -12.43 10.75
C ARG A 175 4.91 -12.17 9.45
N TYR A 176 4.94 -13.12 8.52
CA TYR A 176 4.21 -13.02 7.25
C TYR A 176 2.70 -13.27 7.37
N MET A 177 2.27 -13.97 8.42
CA MET A 177 0.84 -14.05 8.78
C MET A 177 0.31 -12.71 9.26
N GLY A 178 1.15 -11.91 9.90
CA GLY A 178 0.81 -10.55 10.35
C GLY A 178 -0.19 -10.51 11.51
N GLY A 179 -0.80 -9.36 11.72
CA GLY A 179 -1.81 -9.15 12.78
C GLY A 179 -1.25 -9.44 14.18
N GLU A 180 -1.98 -10.23 14.96
CA GLU A 180 -1.62 -10.58 16.34
C GLU A 180 -0.42 -11.56 16.46
N ASN A 181 0.10 -12.05 15.32
CA ASN A 181 1.22 -12.99 15.31
C ASN A 181 2.60 -12.34 15.52
N GLY A 182 2.69 -11.00 15.53
CA GLY A 182 3.97 -10.30 15.75
C GLY A 182 4.68 -10.72 17.03
N GLY A 183 3.97 -10.85 18.15
CA GLY A 183 4.52 -11.34 19.41
C GLY A 183 5.06 -12.77 19.33
N LYS A 184 4.35 -13.66 18.62
CA LYS A 184 4.81 -15.05 18.39
C LYS A 184 6.07 -15.08 17.51
N ALA A 185 6.16 -14.20 16.51
CA ALA A 185 7.35 -14.06 15.69
C ALA A 185 8.57 -13.66 16.53
N ILE A 186 8.43 -12.64 17.39
CA ILE A 186 9.50 -12.22 18.31
C ILE A 186 9.92 -13.39 19.19
N SER A 187 8.98 -14.10 19.84
CA SER A 187 9.29 -15.23 20.70
C SER A 187 10.00 -16.38 19.97
N ALA A 188 9.67 -16.62 18.70
CA ALA A 188 10.37 -17.60 17.89
C ALA A 188 11.82 -17.16 17.61
N TYR A 189 12.07 -15.89 17.24
CA TYR A 189 13.43 -15.37 17.05
C TYR A 189 14.23 -15.36 18.37
N GLU A 190 13.60 -15.11 19.51
CA GLU A 190 14.24 -15.23 20.83
C GLU A 190 14.71 -16.66 21.09
N LYS A 191 13.89 -17.68 20.78
CA LYS A 191 14.31 -19.08 20.87
C LYS A 191 15.48 -19.41 19.94
N ALA A 192 15.54 -18.81 18.75
CA ALA A 192 16.69 -18.94 17.87
C ALA A 192 17.96 -18.35 18.53
N LEU A 193 17.83 -17.19 19.20
CA LEU A 193 18.92 -16.53 19.91
C LEU A 193 19.34 -17.27 21.19
N GLU A 194 18.45 -18.03 21.83
CA GLU A 194 18.83 -18.95 22.93
C GLU A 194 19.78 -20.07 22.45
N LEU A 195 19.63 -20.50 21.19
CA LEU A 195 20.50 -21.52 20.59
C LEU A 195 21.76 -20.91 19.97
N GLU A 196 21.66 -19.71 19.40
CA GLU A 196 22.74 -18.98 18.74
C GLU A 196 22.71 -17.50 19.12
N ALA A 197 23.29 -17.15 20.27
CA ALA A 197 23.21 -15.82 20.87
C ALA A 197 23.71 -14.66 19.97
N ASN A 198 24.61 -14.94 19.02
CA ASN A 198 25.19 -13.95 18.11
C ASN A 198 24.57 -14.02 16.70
N ASN A 199 23.39 -14.61 16.55
CA ASN A 199 22.73 -14.70 15.25
C ASN A 199 22.19 -13.34 14.82
N ALA A 200 22.93 -12.64 13.96
CA ALA A 200 22.57 -11.31 13.45
C ALA A 200 21.28 -11.33 12.61
N GLU A 201 21.00 -12.44 11.90
CA GLU A 201 19.78 -12.60 11.12
C GLU A 201 18.53 -12.59 12.00
N ALA A 202 18.54 -13.33 13.10
CA ALA A 202 17.41 -13.38 14.03
C ALA A 202 17.10 -11.99 14.61
N VAL A 203 18.13 -11.24 15.02
CA VAL A 203 17.95 -9.86 15.53
C VAL A 203 17.46 -8.93 14.42
N MET A 204 17.99 -9.01 13.20
CA MET A 204 17.50 -8.22 12.07
C MET A 204 16.02 -8.52 11.79
N LYS A 205 15.59 -9.78 11.90
CA LYS A 205 14.19 -10.18 11.69
C LYS A 205 13.25 -9.68 12.80
N GLN A 206 13.72 -9.55 14.05
CA GLN A 206 12.99 -8.83 15.09
C GLN A 206 12.74 -7.35 14.67
N GLY A 207 13.75 -6.71 14.10
CA GLY A 207 13.61 -5.38 13.51
C GLY A 207 12.53 -5.30 12.43
N HIS A 208 12.38 -6.33 11.59
CA HIS A 208 11.29 -6.38 10.61
C HIS A 208 9.90 -6.45 11.27
N VAL A 209 9.75 -7.21 12.36
CA VAL A 209 8.48 -7.25 13.11
C VAL A 209 8.16 -5.86 13.68
N ASN A 210 9.13 -5.23 14.33
CA ASN A 210 8.97 -3.89 14.90
C ASN A 210 8.68 -2.84 13.82
N TYR A 211 9.30 -2.94 12.64
CA TYR A 211 9.01 -2.08 11.50
C TYR A 211 7.56 -2.22 11.01
N ASN A 212 7.08 -3.47 10.88
CA ASN A 212 5.70 -3.75 10.48
C ASN A 212 4.68 -3.25 11.52
N ALA A 213 5.04 -3.31 12.80
CA ALA A 213 4.25 -2.76 13.91
C ALA A 213 4.35 -1.23 14.04
N LYS A 214 5.06 -0.55 13.12
CA LYS A 214 5.32 0.90 13.16
C LYS A 214 6.12 1.37 14.40
N LEU A 215 6.81 0.47 15.08
CA LEU A 215 7.72 0.73 16.19
C LEU A 215 9.12 1.07 15.64
N LEU A 216 9.22 2.22 14.95
CA LEU A 216 10.36 2.56 14.09
C LEU A 216 11.67 2.71 14.86
N GLU A 217 11.63 3.24 16.09
CA GLU A 217 12.84 3.38 16.94
C GLU A 217 13.37 2.02 17.37
N GLN A 218 12.49 1.08 17.70
CA GLN A 218 12.86 -0.29 18.03
C GLN A 218 13.40 -1.01 16.80
N ALA A 219 12.74 -0.87 15.64
CA ALA A 219 13.19 -1.48 14.40
C ALA A 219 14.61 -1.07 14.02
N VAL A 220 14.93 0.24 14.03
CA VAL A 220 16.28 0.72 13.71
C VAL A 220 17.29 0.31 14.79
N GLY A 221 16.87 0.22 16.05
CA GLY A 221 17.68 -0.30 17.15
C GLY A 221 18.08 -1.77 16.95
N ASP A 222 17.13 -2.62 16.54
CA ASP A 222 17.41 -4.02 16.23
C ASP A 222 18.33 -4.17 15.02
N TYR A 223 18.14 -3.39 13.96
CA TYR A 223 19.06 -3.38 12.82
C TYR A 223 20.47 -2.94 13.22
N ALA A 224 20.61 -1.92 14.06
CA ALA A 224 21.88 -1.47 14.57
C ALA A 224 22.56 -2.55 15.46
N LYS A 225 21.79 -3.23 16.31
CA LYS A 225 22.24 -4.35 17.12
C LYS A 225 22.72 -5.52 16.26
N ALA A 226 21.96 -5.88 15.22
CA ALA A 226 22.39 -6.94 14.28
C ALA A 226 23.71 -6.59 13.58
N ALA A 227 23.89 -5.33 13.16
CA ALA A 227 25.15 -4.84 12.57
C ALA A 227 26.32 -4.81 13.56
N GLN A 228 26.05 -4.68 14.86
CA GLN A 228 27.08 -4.78 15.91
C GLN A 228 27.46 -6.23 16.21
N LEU A 229 26.48 -7.15 16.20
CA LEU A 229 26.71 -8.59 16.43
C LEU A 229 27.56 -9.20 15.32
N ASP A 230 27.29 -8.86 14.08
CA ASP A 230 28.10 -9.27 12.93
C ASP A 230 28.30 -8.10 11.95
N PRO A 231 29.41 -7.36 12.04
CA PRO A 231 29.72 -6.25 11.14
C PRO A 231 29.90 -6.65 9.66
N ASN A 232 30.03 -7.96 9.37
CA ASN A 232 30.13 -8.48 8.01
C ASN A 232 28.78 -8.94 7.45
N TYR A 233 27.70 -8.88 8.24
CA TYR A 233 26.37 -9.28 7.81
C TYR A 233 25.77 -8.24 6.86
N ALA A 234 26.12 -8.35 5.57
CA ALA A 234 25.71 -7.41 4.53
C ALA A 234 24.19 -7.14 4.49
N PRO A 235 23.29 -8.14 4.67
CA PRO A 235 21.84 -7.90 4.61
C PRO A 235 21.35 -6.79 5.53
N VAL A 236 21.90 -6.63 6.75
CA VAL A 236 21.43 -5.62 7.68
C VAL A 236 21.72 -4.19 7.22
N PHE A 237 22.83 -3.97 6.51
CA PHE A 237 23.14 -2.64 5.96
C PHE A 237 22.22 -2.29 4.80
N TYR A 238 21.71 -3.29 4.08
CA TYR A 238 20.66 -3.08 3.09
C TYR A 238 19.34 -2.69 3.76
N GLU A 239 18.96 -3.30 4.90
CA GLU A 239 17.78 -2.90 5.67
C GLU A 239 17.89 -1.47 6.19
N LEU A 240 19.04 -1.12 6.77
CA LEU A 240 19.30 0.26 7.22
C LEU A 240 19.25 1.25 6.05
N TYR A 241 19.79 0.88 4.87
CA TYR A 241 19.61 1.69 3.67
C TYR A 241 18.14 1.91 3.33
N GLN A 242 17.34 0.85 3.23
CA GLN A 242 15.91 0.94 2.91
C GLN A 242 15.15 1.74 3.98
N PHE A 243 15.48 1.53 5.26
CA PHE A 243 14.88 2.28 6.35
C PHE A 243 15.09 3.79 6.19
N TYR A 244 16.34 4.22 5.99
CA TYR A 244 16.67 5.63 5.84
C TYR A 244 16.30 6.23 4.48
N TYR A 245 16.11 5.44 3.44
CA TYR A 245 15.68 5.89 2.12
C TYR A 245 14.16 6.08 2.02
N THR A 246 13.40 5.49 2.94
CA THR A 246 11.93 5.61 2.94
C THR A 246 11.50 7.04 3.29
N PRO A 247 10.72 7.74 2.42
CA PRO A 247 10.37 9.15 2.61
C PRO A 247 9.24 9.32 3.62
N LYS A 248 9.46 8.91 4.87
CA LYS A 248 8.53 9.07 5.99
C LYS A 248 9.13 9.96 7.06
N PRO A 249 8.32 10.80 7.74
CA PRO A 249 8.80 11.57 8.88
C PRO A 249 9.52 10.68 9.91
N ARG A 250 10.61 11.16 10.49
CA ARG A 250 11.47 10.46 11.47
C ARG A 250 12.34 9.30 10.93
N GLN A 251 12.16 8.89 9.67
CA GLN A 251 12.94 7.83 9.05
C GLN A 251 13.95 8.38 8.04
N PHE A 252 13.47 9.27 7.19
CA PHE A 252 14.19 9.70 6.00
C PHE A 252 15.51 10.42 6.32
N SER A 253 16.61 9.89 5.79
CA SER A 253 17.93 10.49 5.87
C SER A 253 18.81 10.03 4.72
N LEU A 254 18.93 10.83 3.65
CA LEU A 254 19.79 10.50 2.51
C LEU A 254 21.26 10.21 2.90
N PRO A 255 21.90 11.00 3.80
CA PRO A 255 23.27 10.70 4.22
C PRO A 255 23.41 9.31 4.85
N LYS A 256 22.50 8.92 5.76
CA LYS A 256 22.51 7.60 6.38
C LYS A 256 22.14 6.50 5.39
N ALA A 257 21.20 6.74 4.48
CA ALA A 257 20.88 5.81 3.41
C ALA A 257 22.11 5.50 2.56
N LYS A 258 22.80 6.55 2.10
CA LYS A 258 24.03 6.41 1.32
C LYS A 258 25.13 5.67 2.08
N GLU A 259 25.40 6.04 3.32
CA GLU A 259 26.40 5.39 4.18
C GLU A 259 26.16 3.87 4.28
N ASN A 260 24.92 3.47 4.55
CA ASN A 260 24.57 2.06 4.68
C ASN A 260 24.60 1.34 3.34
N LEU A 261 24.23 1.99 2.24
CA LEU A 261 24.37 1.41 0.90
C LEU A 261 25.86 1.18 0.53
N GLN A 262 26.74 2.10 0.90
CA GLN A 262 28.19 1.94 0.71
C GLN A 262 28.76 0.77 1.53
N LYS A 263 28.32 0.62 2.79
CA LYS A 263 28.70 -0.52 3.63
C LYS A 263 28.18 -1.84 3.03
N TYR A 264 26.91 -1.87 2.61
CA TYR A 264 26.36 -3.04 1.92
C TYR A 264 27.17 -3.41 0.69
N LEU A 265 27.53 -2.42 -0.15
CA LEU A 265 28.30 -2.65 -1.36
C LEU A 265 29.72 -3.18 -1.06
N ALA A 266 30.40 -2.64 -0.06
CA ALA A 266 31.71 -3.08 0.35
C ALA A 266 31.74 -4.54 0.83
N LEU A 267 30.65 -5.01 1.45
CA LEU A 267 30.47 -6.37 1.95
C LEU A 267 29.84 -7.32 0.90
N SER A 268 29.31 -6.78 -0.18
CA SER A 268 28.64 -7.54 -1.25
C SER A 268 29.60 -8.46 -1.99
N ASP A 269 29.01 -9.45 -2.65
CA ASP A 269 29.76 -10.38 -3.50
C ASP A 269 30.38 -9.65 -4.70
N GLN A 270 31.70 -9.58 -4.74
CA GLN A 270 32.44 -8.90 -5.82
C GLN A 270 32.33 -9.64 -7.16
N ALA A 271 31.91 -10.91 -7.14
CA ALA A 271 31.64 -11.67 -8.36
C ALA A 271 30.31 -11.25 -9.03
N ASP A 272 29.38 -10.65 -8.27
CA ASP A 272 28.12 -10.15 -8.81
C ASP A 272 28.28 -8.72 -9.35
N LYS A 273 28.96 -8.62 -10.50
CA LYS A 273 29.28 -7.32 -11.13
C LYS A 273 28.02 -6.50 -11.44
N THR A 274 27.01 -7.11 -12.00
CA THR A 274 25.78 -6.39 -12.40
C THR A 274 25.08 -5.76 -11.20
N LYS A 275 24.94 -6.50 -10.11
CA LYS A 275 24.36 -6.00 -8.87
C LYS A 275 25.18 -4.84 -8.28
N ASN A 276 26.50 -5.01 -8.21
CA ASN A 276 27.38 -4.00 -7.64
C ASN A 276 27.36 -2.70 -8.47
N GLU A 277 27.42 -2.82 -9.79
CA GLU A 277 27.34 -1.67 -10.69
C GLU A 277 25.97 -0.96 -10.62
N TYR A 278 24.88 -1.71 -10.47
CA TYR A 278 23.56 -1.12 -10.20
C TYR A 278 23.56 -0.30 -8.92
N TYR A 279 24.14 -0.80 -7.82
CA TYR A 279 24.19 -0.03 -6.56
C TYR A 279 25.15 1.16 -6.62
N LEU A 280 26.27 1.06 -7.35
CA LEU A 280 27.11 2.22 -7.64
C LEU A 280 26.31 3.31 -8.41
N THR A 281 25.51 2.90 -9.38
CA THR A 281 24.61 3.81 -10.11
C THR A 281 23.57 4.45 -9.16
N SER A 282 23.04 3.66 -8.22
CA SER A 282 22.11 4.17 -7.20
C SER A 282 22.79 5.18 -6.26
N ILE A 283 24.07 4.98 -5.92
CA ILE A 283 24.83 5.96 -5.13
C ILE A 283 25.00 7.27 -5.91
N MET A 284 25.31 7.23 -7.21
CA MET A 284 25.38 8.42 -8.06
C MET A 284 24.02 9.17 -8.05
N PHE A 285 22.91 8.44 -8.15
CA PHE A 285 21.58 9.02 -8.05
C PHE A 285 21.35 9.71 -6.68
N LEU A 286 21.75 9.08 -5.57
CA LEU A 286 21.66 9.65 -4.22
C LEU A 286 22.53 10.91 -4.04
N ASP A 287 23.66 10.96 -4.76
CA ASP A 287 24.54 12.14 -4.82
C ASP A 287 24.02 13.25 -5.72
N LYS A 288 22.85 13.04 -6.34
CA LYS A 288 22.24 13.96 -7.32
C LYS A 288 23.04 14.09 -8.64
N ASP A 289 23.99 13.20 -8.87
CA ASP A 289 24.61 13.05 -10.20
C ASP A 289 23.67 12.25 -11.11
N TYR A 290 22.54 12.88 -11.41
CA TYR A 290 21.48 12.25 -12.22
C TYR A 290 21.95 11.94 -13.63
N GLN A 291 22.76 12.82 -14.23
CA GLN A 291 23.28 12.60 -15.59
C GLN A 291 24.28 11.45 -15.62
N GLY A 292 25.20 11.38 -14.66
CA GLY A 292 26.13 10.26 -14.53
C GLY A 292 25.38 8.93 -14.29
N ALA A 293 24.35 8.94 -13.43
CA ALA A 293 23.51 7.79 -13.17
C ALA A 293 22.79 7.30 -14.44
N ILE A 294 22.21 8.21 -15.24
CA ILE A 294 21.57 7.88 -16.53
C ILE A 294 22.58 7.22 -17.47
N THR A 295 23.73 7.86 -17.69
CA THR A 295 24.74 7.38 -18.63
C THR A 295 25.26 5.99 -18.23
N LYS A 296 25.55 5.81 -16.93
CA LYS A 296 26.02 4.52 -16.40
C LYS A 296 24.94 3.44 -16.51
N ALA A 297 23.69 3.76 -16.15
CA ALA A 297 22.56 2.83 -16.27
C ALA A 297 22.35 2.36 -17.71
N GLN A 298 22.38 3.28 -18.69
CA GLN A 298 22.27 2.95 -20.11
C GLN A 298 23.37 1.99 -20.58
N GLY A 299 24.60 2.19 -20.10
CA GLY A 299 25.73 1.31 -20.40
C GLY A 299 25.62 -0.10 -19.80
N LEU A 300 24.88 -0.25 -18.70
CA LEU A 300 24.70 -1.54 -18.01
C LEU A 300 23.57 -2.40 -18.58
N ILE A 301 22.54 -1.79 -19.17
CA ILE A 301 21.34 -2.48 -19.67
C ILE A 301 21.66 -3.64 -20.61
N PRO A 302 22.58 -3.54 -21.62
CA PRO A 302 22.81 -4.62 -22.58
C PRO A 302 23.31 -5.93 -21.95
N GLN A 303 23.99 -5.86 -20.80
CA GLN A 303 24.61 -7.01 -20.13
C GLN A 303 23.88 -7.42 -18.84
N ALA A 304 22.83 -6.70 -18.44
CA ALA A 304 22.04 -6.99 -17.26
C ALA A 304 21.01 -8.11 -17.55
N ASN A 305 20.69 -8.91 -16.51
CA ASN A 305 19.54 -9.80 -16.58
C ASN A 305 18.22 -8.99 -16.56
N GLU A 306 17.11 -9.62 -16.87
CA GLU A 306 15.82 -8.93 -17.02
C GLU A 306 15.40 -8.15 -15.75
N SER A 307 15.68 -8.69 -14.55
CA SER A 307 15.37 -7.98 -13.30
C SER A 307 16.17 -6.68 -13.15
N TYR A 308 17.49 -6.71 -13.43
CA TYR A 308 18.30 -5.50 -13.36
C TYR A 308 18.03 -4.53 -14.52
N LYS A 309 17.65 -5.02 -15.71
CA LYS A 309 17.20 -4.14 -16.80
C LYS A 309 16.02 -3.30 -16.36
N MET A 310 15.00 -3.92 -15.78
CA MET A 310 13.82 -3.21 -15.26
C MET A 310 14.19 -2.16 -14.21
N LYS A 311 15.07 -2.52 -13.26
CA LYS A 311 15.52 -1.60 -12.21
C LYS A 311 16.31 -0.41 -12.77
N LEU A 312 17.17 -0.65 -13.77
CA LEU A 312 17.97 0.38 -14.44
C LEU A 312 17.10 1.32 -15.28
N GLU A 313 16.15 0.81 -16.05
CA GLU A 313 15.23 1.62 -16.84
C GLU A 313 14.33 2.48 -15.97
N ARG A 314 13.83 1.93 -14.85
CA ARG A 314 13.11 2.69 -13.81
C ARG A 314 13.98 3.82 -13.24
N LEU A 315 15.24 3.51 -12.88
CA LEU A 315 16.18 4.50 -12.35
C LEU A 315 16.46 5.63 -13.36
N ILE A 316 16.57 5.31 -14.65
CA ILE A 316 16.74 6.32 -15.71
C ILE A 316 15.55 7.28 -15.74
N ALA A 317 14.32 6.75 -15.72
CA ALA A 317 13.12 7.58 -15.74
C ALA A 317 13.05 8.49 -14.49
N ASP A 318 13.34 7.95 -13.30
CA ASP A 318 13.38 8.72 -12.07
C ASP A 318 14.51 9.76 -12.08
N ALA A 319 15.69 9.41 -12.58
CA ALA A 319 16.81 10.35 -12.68
C ALA A 319 16.50 11.54 -13.61
N TYR A 320 15.82 11.33 -14.73
CA TYR A 320 15.31 12.44 -15.56
C TYR A 320 14.30 13.29 -14.80
N LEU A 321 13.39 12.66 -14.04
CA LEU A 321 12.40 13.37 -13.24
C LEU A 321 13.05 14.24 -12.17
N GLN A 322 14.02 13.69 -11.42
CA GLN A 322 14.73 14.42 -10.37
C GLN A 322 15.63 15.52 -10.92
N LYS A 323 16.17 15.34 -12.13
CA LYS A 323 16.92 16.36 -12.88
C LYS A 323 16.03 17.53 -13.32
N GLY A 324 14.71 17.37 -13.31
CA GLY A 324 13.74 18.37 -13.79
C GLY A 324 13.40 18.23 -15.28
N ASP A 325 13.90 17.20 -15.95
CA ASP A 325 13.60 16.90 -17.35
C ASP A 325 12.34 16.00 -17.43
N SER A 326 11.18 16.63 -17.27
CA SER A 326 9.90 15.91 -17.26
C SER A 326 9.59 15.21 -18.59
N LEU A 327 10.04 15.76 -19.72
CA LEU A 327 9.83 15.16 -21.03
C LEU A 327 10.74 13.94 -21.24
N GLY A 328 12.01 14.04 -20.84
CA GLY A 328 12.94 12.92 -20.81
C GLY A 328 12.45 11.80 -19.89
N ALA A 329 11.94 12.16 -18.70
CA ALA A 329 11.36 11.21 -17.75
C ALA A 329 10.16 10.46 -18.35
N LYS A 330 9.23 11.19 -19.00
CA LYS A 330 8.07 10.58 -19.67
C LYS A 330 8.50 9.63 -20.77
N THR A 331 9.43 10.07 -21.64
CA THR A 331 9.91 9.25 -22.75
C THR A 331 10.56 7.96 -22.26
N ALA A 332 11.42 8.05 -21.24
CA ALA A 332 12.09 6.89 -20.66
C ALA A 332 11.08 5.95 -19.97
N PHE A 333 10.11 6.50 -19.25
CA PHE A 333 9.08 5.73 -18.58
C PHE A 333 8.13 5.02 -19.55
N ASP A 334 7.69 5.69 -20.61
CA ASP A 334 6.84 5.08 -21.65
C ASP A 334 7.54 3.93 -22.36
N GLN A 335 8.84 4.08 -22.67
CA GLN A 335 9.65 3.00 -23.25
C GLN A 335 9.78 1.81 -22.29
N TYR A 336 9.98 2.08 -21.00
CA TYR A 336 10.01 1.06 -19.97
C TYR A 336 8.68 0.30 -19.90
N VAL A 337 7.54 1.01 -19.82
CA VAL A 337 6.21 0.41 -19.78
C VAL A 337 5.91 -0.41 -21.03
N GLN A 338 6.32 0.08 -22.21
CA GLN A 338 6.15 -0.65 -23.48
C GLN A 338 6.92 -1.98 -23.49
N LYS A 339 8.12 -2.02 -22.94
CA LYS A 339 8.96 -3.23 -22.88
C LYS A 339 8.46 -4.24 -21.84
N VAL A 340 8.09 -3.76 -20.66
CA VAL A 340 7.69 -4.61 -19.53
C VAL A 340 6.25 -5.09 -19.68
N GLY A 341 5.37 -4.25 -20.21
CA GLY A 341 3.93 -4.44 -20.26
C GLY A 341 3.25 -3.99 -18.97
N GLU A 342 2.10 -3.29 -19.11
CA GLU A 342 1.40 -2.70 -17.95
C GLU A 342 1.02 -3.71 -16.85
N THR A 343 0.75 -4.96 -17.22
CA THR A 343 0.36 -6.02 -16.26
C THR A 343 1.50 -6.50 -15.36
N LYS A 344 2.75 -6.18 -15.74
CA LYS A 344 3.96 -6.56 -14.99
C LYS A 344 4.54 -5.42 -14.16
N LEU A 345 3.92 -4.22 -14.22
CA LEU A 345 4.36 -3.08 -13.44
C LEU A 345 4.19 -3.36 -11.93
N GLU A 346 5.17 -2.94 -11.17
CA GLU A 346 5.17 -2.99 -9.71
C GLU A 346 4.52 -1.72 -9.12
N PRO A 347 4.07 -1.73 -7.86
CA PRO A 347 3.50 -0.54 -7.22
C PRO A 347 4.39 0.70 -7.31
N ILE A 348 5.71 0.53 -7.22
CA ILE A 348 6.67 1.63 -7.34
C ILE A 348 6.67 2.26 -8.74
N ASP A 349 6.36 1.49 -9.79
CA ASP A 349 6.26 1.99 -11.16
C ASP A 349 5.03 2.88 -11.32
N TYR A 350 3.90 2.46 -10.74
CA TYR A 350 2.69 3.27 -10.74
C TYR A 350 2.89 4.60 -10.00
N LYS A 351 3.62 4.57 -8.87
CA LYS A 351 4.00 5.78 -8.15
C LYS A 351 4.84 6.71 -9.02
N LEU A 352 5.91 6.19 -9.61
CA LEU A 352 6.80 6.95 -10.49
C LEU A 352 6.05 7.52 -11.70
N GLY A 353 5.21 6.71 -12.36
CA GLY A 353 4.36 7.14 -13.46
C GLY A 353 3.45 8.31 -13.05
N SER A 354 2.80 8.23 -11.89
CA SER A 354 1.95 9.32 -11.39
C SER A 354 2.72 10.62 -11.16
N GLU A 355 3.93 10.54 -10.64
CA GLU A 355 4.79 11.70 -10.40
C GLU A 355 5.28 12.31 -11.72
N ILE A 356 5.68 11.49 -12.70
CA ILE A 356 6.13 11.94 -14.02
C ILE A 356 5.01 12.66 -14.77
N TYR A 357 3.85 11.99 -14.92
CA TYR A 357 2.72 12.58 -15.64
C TYR A 357 2.13 13.77 -14.90
N GLY A 358 2.17 13.79 -13.56
CA GLY A 358 1.72 14.93 -12.75
C GLY A 358 2.56 16.20 -12.91
N ARG A 359 3.83 16.09 -13.34
CA ARG A 359 4.71 17.25 -13.60
C ARG A 359 4.59 17.80 -15.02
N ILE A 360 3.92 17.08 -15.94
CA ILE A 360 3.74 17.55 -17.30
C ILE A 360 2.56 18.50 -17.33
N LYS A 361 2.82 19.76 -17.70
CA LYS A 361 1.77 20.74 -17.95
C LYS A 361 1.27 20.57 -19.39
N TYR A 362 0.07 20.07 -19.55
CA TYR A 362 -0.57 20.05 -20.84
C TYR A 362 -1.17 21.43 -21.17
N GLN A 363 -0.85 21.94 -22.36
CA GLN A 363 -1.48 23.18 -22.88
C GLN A 363 -2.93 22.94 -23.33
N ASP A 364 -3.30 21.70 -23.57
CA ASP A 364 -4.61 21.27 -24.03
C ASP A 364 -5.26 20.41 -22.94
N SER A 365 -5.77 21.08 -21.90
CA SER A 365 -6.38 20.39 -20.78
C SER A 365 -7.83 20.06 -21.09
N THR A 366 -8.11 18.82 -21.42
CA THR A 366 -9.47 18.26 -21.35
C THR A 366 -9.96 18.12 -19.90
N THR A 367 -9.10 18.29 -18.92
CA THR A 367 -9.43 18.36 -17.49
C THR A 367 -9.43 19.81 -17.01
N GLN A 368 -10.51 20.24 -16.37
CA GLN A 368 -10.65 21.62 -15.83
C GLN A 368 -9.56 22.02 -14.82
N SER A 369 -8.74 21.09 -14.38
CA SER A 369 -7.72 21.27 -13.34
C SER A 369 -6.27 21.31 -13.88
N GLY A 370 -6.04 21.01 -15.16
CA GLY A 370 -4.69 20.90 -15.74
C GLY A 370 -3.85 19.72 -15.18
N ILE A 371 -4.45 18.76 -14.49
CA ILE A 371 -3.81 17.52 -14.05
C ILE A 371 -4.01 16.45 -15.12
N ASP A 372 -2.93 15.75 -15.48
CA ASP A 372 -2.99 14.67 -16.46
C ASP A 372 -3.83 13.50 -15.95
N GLN A 373 -4.77 13.05 -16.78
CA GLN A 373 -5.64 11.90 -16.47
C GLN A 373 -4.81 10.65 -16.14
N LYS A 374 -3.72 10.43 -16.87
CA LYS A 374 -2.84 9.28 -16.68
C LYS A 374 -2.09 9.33 -15.34
N ALA A 375 -1.78 10.53 -14.84
CA ALA A 375 -1.23 10.69 -13.49
C ALA A 375 -2.19 10.17 -12.43
N LEU A 376 -3.48 10.47 -12.55
CA LEU A 376 -4.52 10.01 -11.63
C LEU A 376 -4.75 8.50 -11.73
N GLU A 377 -4.75 7.94 -12.96
CA GLU A 377 -4.87 6.50 -13.18
C GLU A 377 -3.71 5.72 -12.54
N TYR A 378 -2.48 6.18 -12.72
CA TYR A 378 -1.32 5.55 -12.08
C TYR A 378 -1.36 5.69 -10.55
N LEU A 379 -1.80 6.82 -10.03
CA LEU A 379 -1.94 7.01 -8.59
C LEU A 379 -3.00 6.07 -8.00
N GLU A 380 -4.13 5.89 -8.69
CA GLU A 380 -5.18 4.94 -8.31
C GLU A 380 -4.67 3.49 -8.37
N LYS A 381 -3.94 3.12 -9.44
CA LYS A 381 -3.29 1.81 -9.55
C LYS A 381 -2.27 1.58 -8.42
N TYR A 382 -1.47 2.59 -8.08
CA TYR A 382 -0.53 2.52 -6.96
C TYR A 382 -1.22 2.20 -5.63
N ALA A 383 -2.30 2.89 -5.33
CA ALA A 383 -3.04 2.65 -4.09
C ALA A 383 -3.77 1.31 -4.06
N SER A 384 -4.20 0.80 -5.22
CA SER A 384 -4.94 -0.46 -5.35
C SER A 384 -4.04 -1.69 -5.47
N ALA A 385 -2.77 -1.51 -5.85
CA ALA A 385 -1.85 -2.61 -6.15
C ALA A 385 -1.25 -3.28 -4.91
N ASP A 386 -1.38 -2.68 -3.72
CA ASP A 386 -0.77 -3.20 -2.50
C ASP A 386 -1.75 -4.05 -1.69
N THR A 387 -1.25 -5.18 -1.20
CA THR A 387 -1.98 -6.03 -0.25
C THR A 387 -2.07 -5.40 1.15
N VAL A 388 -1.19 -4.45 1.46
CA VAL A 388 -1.21 -3.68 2.70
C VAL A 388 -2.00 -2.40 2.47
N LYS A 389 -3.22 -2.35 3.00
CA LYS A 389 -4.06 -1.17 2.99
C LYS A 389 -3.37 -0.05 3.80
N ASP A 390 -3.05 1.06 3.14
CA ASP A 390 -2.31 2.19 3.72
C ASP A 390 -3.18 3.45 3.71
N LEU A 391 -3.47 3.99 4.89
CA LEU A 391 -4.29 5.19 5.07
C LEU A 391 -3.70 6.40 4.33
N ASP A 392 -2.36 6.60 4.42
CA ASP A 392 -1.71 7.75 3.79
C ASP A 392 -1.88 7.72 2.26
N ARG A 393 -1.84 6.52 1.64
CA ARG A 393 -2.06 6.36 0.21
C ARG A 393 -3.50 6.65 -0.18
N TYR A 394 -4.47 6.13 0.57
CA TYR A 394 -5.89 6.35 0.29
C TYR A 394 -6.25 7.83 0.38
N GLU A 395 -5.74 8.52 1.40
CA GLU A 395 -5.92 9.96 1.56
C GLU A 395 -5.25 10.75 0.42
N ALA A 396 -4.02 10.38 0.03
CA ALA A 396 -3.29 11.03 -1.06
C ALA A 396 -4.05 10.93 -2.39
N VAL A 397 -4.60 9.75 -2.71
CA VAL A 397 -5.42 9.56 -3.92
C VAL A 397 -6.69 10.39 -3.86
N ALA A 398 -7.40 10.38 -2.73
CA ALA A 398 -8.62 11.17 -2.55
C ALA A 398 -8.36 12.67 -2.75
N LYS A 399 -7.29 13.19 -2.15
CA LYS A 399 -6.86 14.59 -2.31
C LYS A 399 -6.49 14.93 -3.75
N ALA A 400 -5.79 14.04 -4.45
CA ALA A 400 -5.41 14.25 -5.85
C ALA A 400 -6.64 14.36 -6.76
N PHE A 401 -7.62 13.45 -6.62
CA PHE A 401 -8.88 13.55 -7.36
C PHE A 401 -9.68 14.79 -7.00
N GLN A 402 -9.69 15.20 -5.72
CA GLN A 402 -10.37 16.43 -5.29
C GLN A 402 -9.72 17.68 -5.90
N GLN A 403 -8.39 17.76 -5.92
CA GLN A 403 -7.64 18.85 -6.56
C GLN A 403 -7.89 18.90 -8.07
N ALA A 404 -7.97 17.72 -8.69
CA ALA A 404 -8.34 17.56 -10.11
C ALA A 404 -9.83 17.85 -10.40
N ARG A 405 -10.65 18.15 -9.39
CA ARG A 405 -12.11 18.34 -9.48
C ARG A 405 -12.86 17.11 -10.02
N VAL A 406 -12.27 15.92 -9.94
CA VAL A 406 -12.94 14.66 -10.24
C VAL A 406 -13.66 14.18 -8.99
N PHE A 407 -14.65 14.97 -8.55
CA PHE A 407 -15.26 14.86 -7.23
C PHE A 407 -15.89 13.49 -6.96
N GLY A 408 -16.47 12.83 -7.97
CA GLY A 408 -17.03 11.48 -7.80
C GLY A 408 -15.98 10.46 -7.32
N LYS A 409 -14.82 10.45 -7.97
CA LYS A 409 -13.68 9.61 -7.56
C LYS A 409 -13.09 10.04 -6.22
N ALA A 410 -12.99 11.34 -5.96
CA ALA A 410 -12.55 11.84 -4.67
C ALA A 410 -13.45 11.33 -3.53
N GLY A 411 -14.77 11.39 -3.70
CA GLY A 411 -15.74 10.85 -2.75
C GLY A 411 -15.57 9.34 -2.50
N GLU A 412 -15.36 8.56 -3.58
CA GLU A 412 -15.09 7.12 -3.50
C GLU A 412 -13.83 6.81 -2.65
N TRP A 413 -12.74 7.54 -2.89
CA TRP A 413 -11.47 7.31 -2.17
C TRP A 413 -11.50 7.83 -0.74
N TYR A 414 -12.16 8.97 -0.46
CA TYR A 414 -12.39 9.40 0.93
C TYR A 414 -13.26 8.39 1.70
N LYS A 415 -14.24 7.77 1.03
CA LYS A 415 -15.03 6.71 1.65
C LYS A 415 -14.18 5.49 1.97
N LYS A 416 -13.37 5.01 1.01
CA LYS A 416 -12.42 3.91 1.25
C LYS A 416 -11.46 4.22 2.42
N TYR A 417 -11.02 5.47 2.54
CA TYR A 417 -10.17 5.93 3.65
C TYR A 417 -10.91 5.86 5.00
N ALA A 418 -12.15 6.34 5.06
CA ALA A 418 -12.95 6.27 6.27
C ALA A 418 -13.29 4.82 6.66
N ASP A 419 -13.65 3.97 5.68
CA ASP A 419 -13.93 2.55 5.87
C ASP A 419 -12.68 1.81 6.39
N LEU A 420 -11.50 2.13 5.86
CA LEU A 420 -10.23 1.55 6.31
C LEU A 420 -9.90 1.92 7.77
N LYS A 421 -10.18 3.16 8.19
CA LYS A 421 -10.05 3.54 9.61
C LYS A 421 -10.92 2.65 10.49
N ILE A 422 -12.18 2.44 10.10
CA ILE A 422 -13.10 1.56 10.86
C ILE A 422 -12.56 0.12 10.92
N GLU A 423 -12.06 -0.41 9.80
CA GLU A 423 -11.45 -1.74 9.74
C GLU A 423 -10.23 -1.85 10.68
N GLN A 424 -9.46 -0.77 10.81
CA GLN A 424 -8.31 -0.67 11.73
C GLN A 424 -8.70 -0.33 13.17
N LYS A 425 -10.01 -0.34 13.49
CA LYS A 425 -10.57 0.04 14.80
C LYS A 425 -10.30 1.50 15.19
N GLU A 426 -10.07 2.37 14.22
CA GLU A 426 -9.95 3.81 14.42
C GLU A 426 -11.31 4.48 14.10
N LYS A 427 -11.68 5.48 14.92
CA LYS A 427 -12.90 6.26 14.65
C LYS A 427 -12.59 7.30 13.58
N PRO A 428 -13.29 7.32 12.42
CA PRO A 428 -13.14 8.41 11.45
C PRO A 428 -13.48 9.76 12.08
N ALA A 429 -12.67 10.78 11.82
CA ALA A 429 -12.91 12.13 12.30
C ALA A 429 -14.10 12.79 11.57
N ALA A 430 -14.64 13.86 12.15
CA ALA A 430 -15.73 14.62 11.52
C ALA A 430 -15.36 15.09 10.10
N VAL A 431 -14.11 15.51 9.90
CA VAL A 431 -13.59 15.95 8.59
C VAL A 431 -13.55 14.83 7.57
N ASP A 432 -13.38 13.58 7.97
CA ASP A 432 -13.34 12.43 7.05
C ASP A 432 -14.72 12.24 6.41
N TRP A 433 -15.76 12.20 7.24
CA TRP A 433 -17.15 12.11 6.75
C TRP A 433 -17.57 13.35 5.96
N TYR A 434 -17.11 14.53 6.37
CA TYR A 434 -17.34 15.76 5.62
C TYR A 434 -16.75 15.67 4.22
N ASN A 435 -15.50 15.21 4.10
CA ASN A 435 -14.82 15.06 2.82
C ASN A 435 -15.52 14.06 1.90
N VAL A 436 -16.01 12.95 2.43
CA VAL A 436 -16.83 12.00 1.65
C VAL A 436 -18.07 12.71 1.12
N GLY A 437 -18.84 13.34 2.01
CA GLY A 437 -20.13 13.96 1.68
C GLY A 437 -20.01 15.13 0.72
N ILE A 438 -19.06 16.06 0.97
CA ILE A 438 -18.91 17.25 0.12
C ILE A 438 -18.46 16.90 -1.29
N ASN A 439 -17.58 15.91 -1.46
CA ASN A 439 -17.14 15.49 -2.78
C ASN A 439 -18.28 14.83 -3.57
N TYR A 440 -19.09 13.97 -2.96
CA TYR A 440 -20.28 13.43 -3.64
C TYR A 440 -21.33 14.50 -3.93
N TYR A 441 -21.52 15.47 -3.04
CA TYR A 441 -22.42 16.61 -3.29
C TYR A 441 -21.95 17.44 -4.48
N LEU A 442 -20.66 17.77 -4.56
CA LEU A 442 -20.11 18.50 -5.70
C LEU A 442 -20.16 17.67 -7.00
N ALA A 443 -20.01 16.35 -6.90
CA ALA A 443 -20.12 15.45 -8.05
C ALA A 443 -21.56 15.34 -8.59
N SER A 444 -22.57 15.67 -7.78
CA SER A 444 -23.97 15.65 -8.22
C SER A 444 -24.35 16.86 -9.08
N ALA A 445 -23.54 17.92 -9.05
CA ALA A 445 -23.79 19.15 -9.81
C ALA A 445 -23.41 18.95 -11.28
N GLY A 446 -24.33 19.20 -12.21
CA GLY A 446 -24.12 19.07 -13.64
C GLY A 446 -25.33 19.61 -14.41
N THR A 447 -25.44 19.33 -15.71
CA THR A 447 -26.61 19.68 -16.54
C THR A 447 -27.87 18.93 -16.08
N THR A 448 -27.70 17.76 -15.49
CA THR A 448 -28.73 16.99 -14.78
C THR A 448 -28.19 16.58 -13.42
N THR A 449 -29.00 16.76 -12.36
CA THR A 449 -28.60 16.39 -11.00
C THR A 449 -28.47 14.86 -10.87
N ASP A 450 -27.26 14.36 -10.50
CA ASP A 450 -27.06 12.94 -10.23
C ASP A 450 -27.57 12.59 -8.83
N THR A 451 -28.77 12.02 -8.79
CA THR A 451 -29.42 11.62 -7.53
C THR A 451 -28.68 10.51 -6.77
N THR A 452 -27.91 9.65 -7.46
CA THR A 452 -27.13 8.59 -6.81
C THR A 452 -25.99 9.18 -6.00
N LYS A 453 -25.36 10.24 -6.51
CA LYS A 453 -24.32 10.99 -5.79
C LYS A 453 -24.89 11.75 -4.59
N LEU A 454 -26.09 12.30 -4.72
CA LEU A 454 -26.77 12.92 -3.57
C LEU A 454 -27.10 11.91 -2.46
N VAL A 455 -27.51 10.68 -2.82
CA VAL A 455 -27.73 9.61 -1.81
C VAL A 455 -26.42 9.27 -1.09
N SER A 456 -25.32 9.17 -1.82
CA SER A 456 -24.01 8.91 -1.23
C SER A 456 -23.55 10.06 -0.31
N ALA A 457 -23.81 11.31 -0.71
CA ALA A 457 -23.53 12.49 0.10
C ALA A 457 -24.36 12.50 1.39
N ASP A 458 -25.66 12.23 1.30
CA ASP A 458 -26.59 12.17 2.43
C ASP A 458 -26.17 11.10 3.44
N SER A 459 -25.79 9.92 2.96
CA SER A 459 -25.25 8.83 3.80
C SER A 459 -24.03 9.28 4.60
N ALA A 460 -23.07 9.97 3.96
CA ALA A 460 -21.88 10.46 4.63
C ALA A 460 -22.19 11.57 5.65
N PHE A 461 -23.06 12.49 5.34
CA PHE A 461 -23.49 13.54 6.27
C PHE A 461 -24.34 12.99 7.42
N SER A 462 -25.07 11.90 7.19
CA SER A 462 -25.77 11.15 8.25
C SER A 462 -24.77 10.54 9.22
N GLN A 463 -23.68 9.92 8.72
CA GLN A 463 -22.60 9.44 9.56
C GLN A 463 -21.95 10.58 10.37
N LEU A 464 -21.74 11.74 9.73
CA LEU A 464 -21.22 12.92 10.42
C LEU A 464 -22.17 13.38 11.54
N ALA A 465 -23.47 13.52 11.27
CA ALA A 465 -24.46 13.96 12.27
C ALA A 465 -24.61 12.94 13.43
N THR A 466 -24.57 11.64 13.12
CA THR A 466 -24.70 10.56 14.12
C THR A 466 -23.47 10.49 15.03
N ASN A 467 -22.27 10.54 14.46
CA ASN A 467 -21.03 10.39 15.21
C ASN A 467 -20.57 11.66 15.92
N TYR A 468 -21.07 12.83 15.47
CA TYR A 468 -20.72 14.17 15.95
C TYR A 468 -21.96 15.06 16.06
N PRO A 469 -22.94 14.68 16.92
CA PRO A 469 -24.25 15.34 17.00
C PRO A 469 -24.19 16.81 17.45
N ASP A 470 -23.09 17.22 18.08
CA ASP A 470 -22.90 18.61 18.54
C ASP A 470 -22.38 19.54 17.42
N LEU A 471 -22.06 18.99 16.24
CA LEU A 471 -21.63 19.77 15.10
C LEU A 471 -22.82 20.10 14.18
N THR A 472 -23.03 21.39 13.92
CA THR A 472 -24.07 21.88 13.00
C THR A 472 -23.85 21.37 11.56
N THR A 473 -22.61 21.07 11.19
CA THR A 473 -22.16 20.73 9.82
C THR A 473 -22.92 19.53 9.24
N GLY A 474 -23.13 18.47 10.03
CA GLY A 474 -23.84 17.26 9.58
C GLY A 474 -25.28 17.60 9.15
N TYR A 475 -26.03 18.25 10.02
CA TYR A 475 -27.43 18.63 9.78
C TYR A 475 -27.57 19.65 8.64
N TYR A 476 -26.67 20.64 8.58
CA TYR A 476 -26.64 21.61 7.49
C TYR A 476 -26.50 20.93 6.12
N TRP A 477 -25.52 20.03 5.98
CA TRP A 477 -25.28 19.39 4.70
C TRP A 477 -26.31 18.31 4.35
N GLN A 478 -26.92 17.63 5.33
CA GLN A 478 -28.10 16.81 5.08
C GLN A 478 -29.26 17.68 4.53
N GLY A 479 -29.50 18.85 5.13
CA GLY A 479 -30.48 19.82 4.62
C GLY A 479 -30.17 20.28 3.20
N MET A 480 -28.90 20.62 2.91
CA MET A 480 -28.46 21.02 1.58
C MET A 480 -28.61 19.90 0.54
N THR A 481 -28.29 18.68 0.92
CA THR A 481 -28.40 17.49 0.04
C THR A 481 -29.86 17.15 -0.24
N ALA A 482 -30.74 17.26 0.78
CA ALA A 482 -32.17 17.07 0.63
C ALA A 482 -32.78 18.19 -0.22
N ALA A 483 -32.41 19.47 -0.01
CA ALA A 483 -32.82 20.58 -0.82
C ALA A 483 -32.43 20.48 -2.30
N ALA A 484 -31.26 19.91 -2.57
CA ALA A 484 -30.82 19.64 -3.95
C ALA A 484 -31.71 18.61 -4.68
N ARG A 485 -32.42 17.75 -3.94
CA ARG A 485 -33.42 16.80 -4.48
C ARG A 485 -34.84 17.43 -4.58
N ASP A 486 -35.03 18.56 -3.94
CA ASP A 486 -36.32 19.28 -3.87
C ASP A 486 -36.11 20.78 -4.15
N VAL A 487 -35.57 21.06 -5.34
CA VAL A 487 -35.11 22.41 -5.74
C VAL A 487 -36.21 23.46 -5.61
N GLU A 488 -37.47 23.08 -5.89
CA GLU A 488 -38.61 23.97 -5.78
C GLU A 488 -39.20 24.03 -4.36
N ALA A 489 -38.61 23.32 -3.40
CA ALA A 489 -39.08 23.22 -2.01
C ALA A 489 -40.56 22.82 -1.89
N LYS A 490 -41.03 21.92 -2.75
CA LYS A 490 -42.45 21.48 -2.80
C LYS A 490 -42.72 20.34 -1.82
N THR A 491 -41.78 19.40 -1.67
CA THR A 491 -41.97 18.20 -0.85
C THR A 491 -41.63 18.43 0.61
N GLY A 492 -40.66 19.29 0.89
CA GLY A 492 -40.18 19.62 2.24
C GLY A 492 -39.23 18.60 2.83
N VAL A 493 -38.57 17.75 2.01
CA VAL A 493 -37.63 16.72 2.48
C VAL A 493 -36.42 17.27 3.24
N ALA A 494 -36.08 18.55 3.05
CA ALA A 494 -35.01 19.22 3.77
C ALA A 494 -35.43 19.83 5.12
N VAL A 495 -36.77 20.00 5.34
CA VAL A 495 -37.30 20.67 6.54
C VAL A 495 -36.75 20.10 7.84
N PRO A 496 -36.80 18.77 8.13
CA PRO A 496 -36.37 18.23 9.42
C PRO A 496 -34.90 18.46 9.69
N PHE A 497 -34.06 18.45 8.66
CA PHE A 497 -32.62 18.69 8.79
C PHE A 497 -32.30 20.16 9.02
N PHE A 498 -32.98 21.07 8.31
CA PHE A 498 -32.81 22.49 8.52
C PHE A 498 -33.39 22.95 9.88
N GLU A 499 -34.48 22.38 10.36
CA GLU A 499 -34.98 22.67 11.72
C GLU A 499 -33.97 22.31 12.78
N LYS A 500 -33.37 21.12 12.65
CA LYS A 500 -32.30 20.68 13.59
C LYS A 500 -31.07 21.58 13.50
N TYR A 501 -30.66 21.94 12.26
CA TYR A 501 -29.55 22.87 12.04
C TYR A 501 -29.83 24.23 12.67
N LEU A 502 -31.01 24.81 12.44
CA LEU A 502 -31.42 26.14 12.91
C LEU A 502 -31.43 26.19 14.45
N THR A 503 -31.98 25.14 15.12
CA THR A 503 -31.97 25.03 16.57
C THR A 503 -30.55 25.20 17.18
N MET A 504 -29.55 24.72 16.50
CA MET A 504 -28.16 24.81 16.94
C MET A 504 -27.45 26.10 16.47
N ALA A 505 -27.71 26.50 15.23
CA ALA A 505 -26.98 27.59 14.57
C ALA A 505 -27.43 28.99 14.96
N GLU A 506 -28.69 29.16 15.37
CA GLU A 506 -29.26 30.45 15.77
C GLU A 506 -28.60 31.04 17.03
N GLY A 507 -27.94 30.22 17.85
CA GLY A 507 -27.16 30.66 19.02
C GLY A 507 -25.92 31.48 18.69
N ASP A 508 -25.40 31.38 17.44
CA ASP A 508 -24.26 32.20 16.94
C ASP A 508 -24.50 32.60 15.47
N PRO A 509 -25.37 33.62 15.25
CA PRO A 509 -25.76 34.01 13.88
C PRO A 509 -24.60 34.63 13.09
N VAL A 510 -23.59 35.15 13.73
CA VAL A 510 -22.42 35.73 13.04
C VAL A 510 -21.61 34.61 12.38
N LYS A 511 -21.27 33.59 13.14
CA LYS A 511 -20.51 32.42 12.67
C LYS A 511 -21.27 31.62 11.62
N ASN A 512 -22.58 31.48 11.79
CA ASN A 512 -23.43 30.63 10.95
C ASN A 512 -24.16 31.37 9.84
N LYS A 513 -23.87 32.67 9.61
CA LYS A 513 -24.63 33.56 8.72
C LYS A 513 -24.96 32.94 7.36
N ALA A 514 -23.96 32.40 6.67
CA ALA A 514 -24.15 31.82 5.33
C ALA A 514 -25.10 30.61 5.33
N GLY A 515 -24.98 29.75 6.32
CA GLY A 515 -25.83 28.57 6.48
C GLY A 515 -27.25 28.96 6.87
N LEU A 516 -27.44 29.94 7.78
CA LEU A 516 -28.72 30.45 8.18
C LEU A 516 -29.48 31.06 6.98
N ILE A 517 -28.80 31.84 6.11
CA ILE A 517 -29.40 32.37 4.89
C ILE A 517 -29.95 31.25 4.01
N LYS A 518 -29.17 30.19 3.76
CA LYS A 518 -29.59 29.06 2.92
C LYS A 518 -30.78 28.31 3.53
N ALA A 519 -30.71 27.99 4.83
CA ALA A 519 -31.77 27.29 5.53
C ALA A 519 -33.05 28.10 5.55
N TYR A 520 -33.00 29.39 5.95
CA TYR A 520 -34.19 30.25 5.95
C TYR A 520 -34.79 30.46 4.55
N THR A 521 -33.94 30.57 3.53
CA THR A 521 -34.42 30.66 2.14
C THR A 521 -35.23 29.43 1.75
N TYR A 522 -34.74 28.23 2.00
CA TYR A 522 -35.47 27.00 1.72
C TYR A 522 -36.78 26.92 2.51
N MET A 523 -36.72 27.15 3.84
CA MET A 523 -37.91 27.12 4.71
C MET A 523 -38.96 28.12 4.27
N MET A 524 -38.55 29.32 3.90
CA MET A 524 -39.43 30.36 3.42
C MET A 524 -40.16 29.93 2.12
N VAL A 525 -39.41 29.41 1.13
CA VAL A 525 -39.99 28.92 -0.14
C VAL A 525 -40.92 27.73 0.10
N TYR A 526 -40.56 26.82 0.97
CA TYR A 526 -41.38 25.67 1.34
C TYR A 526 -42.74 26.11 1.93
N TYR A 527 -42.76 27.03 2.92
CA TYR A 527 -43.98 27.49 3.53
C TYR A 527 -44.80 28.41 2.61
N TYR A 528 -44.15 29.10 1.67
CA TYR A 528 -44.86 29.76 0.58
C TYR A 528 -45.63 28.74 -0.27
N ASN A 529 -45.02 27.66 -0.69
CA ASN A 529 -45.64 26.58 -1.47
C ASN A 529 -46.75 25.84 -0.70
N LYS A 530 -46.68 25.82 0.63
CA LYS A 530 -47.71 25.23 1.50
C LYS A 530 -48.81 26.22 1.88
N GLU A 531 -48.73 27.45 1.40
CA GLU A 531 -49.67 28.54 1.75
C GLU A 531 -49.74 28.83 3.26
N ASP A 532 -48.72 28.41 4.03
CA ASP A 532 -48.60 28.67 5.47
C ASP A 532 -48.05 30.08 5.71
N LYS A 533 -48.94 31.06 5.78
CA LYS A 533 -48.60 32.48 5.92
C LYS A 533 -47.83 32.79 7.21
N ALA A 534 -48.11 32.07 8.30
CA ALA A 534 -47.48 32.33 9.59
C ALA A 534 -46.00 31.94 9.56
N ASN A 535 -45.69 30.72 9.12
CA ASN A 535 -44.32 30.27 9.00
C ASN A 535 -43.56 30.98 7.87
N LEU A 536 -44.23 31.31 6.77
CA LEU A 536 -43.65 32.14 5.71
C LEU A 536 -43.13 33.46 6.28
N GLN A 537 -43.99 34.20 7.00
CA GLN A 537 -43.63 35.51 7.60
C GLN A 537 -42.49 35.34 8.60
N LYS A 538 -42.56 34.33 9.48
CA LYS A 538 -41.49 34.00 10.44
C LYS A 538 -40.12 33.89 9.78
N TYR A 539 -40.02 33.15 8.67
CA TYR A 539 -38.71 32.94 8.02
C TYR A 539 -38.30 34.15 7.16
N MET A 540 -39.22 34.91 6.62
CA MET A 540 -38.94 36.21 6.00
C MET A 540 -38.35 37.21 6.99
N ASP A 541 -38.88 37.28 8.20
CA ASP A 541 -38.39 38.17 9.25
C ASP A 541 -37.00 37.78 9.75
N LYS A 542 -36.71 36.49 9.81
CA LYS A 542 -35.38 35.96 10.17
C LYS A 542 -34.33 36.14 9.06
N LEU A 543 -34.76 36.03 7.78
CA LEU A 543 -33.86 36.16 6.64
C LEU A 543 -33.49 37.61 6.33
N THR A 544 -34.47 38.53 6.41
CA THR A 544 -34.29 39.94 6.02
C THR A 544 -33.12 40.64 6.72
N PRO A 545 -32.85 40.48 8.03
CA PRO A 545 -31.70 41.10 8.69
C PRO A 545 -30.35 40.52 8.25
N LEU A 546 -30.33 39.25 7.85
CA LEU A 546 -29.11 38.57 7.41
C LEU A 546 -28.78 38.83 5.94
N ASP A 547 -29.83 38.95 5.10
CA ASP A 547 -29.76 39.25 3.67
C ASP A 547 -30.85 40.26 3.26
N PRO A 548 -30.60 41.57 3.48
CA PRO A 548 -31.57 42.61 3.14
C PRO A 548 -31.94 42.71 1.65
N ASN A 549 -31.07 42.19 0.79
CA ASN A 549 -31.24 42.21 -0.66
C ASN A 549 -31.72 40.86 -1.24
N SER A 550 -32.16 39.94 -0.41
CA SER A 550 -32.64 38.61 -0.82
C SER A 550 -33.66 38.66 -1.93
N GLU A 551 -33.33 38.21 -3.11
CA GLU A 551 -34.22 38.15 -4.27
C GLU A 551 -35.49 37.32 -4.02
N PRO A 552 -35.42 36.13 -3.37
CA PRO A 552 -36.64 35.39 -3.03
C PRO A 552 -37.58 36.16 -2.11
N VAL A 553 -37.09 36.95 -1.15
CA VAL A 553 -37.92 37.80 -0.28
C VAL A 553 -38.60 38.89 -1.08
N LYS A 554 -37.90 39.56 -2.00
CA LYS A 554 -38.47 40.60 -2.87
C LYS A 554 -39.58 40.04 -3.76
N GLN A 555 -39.32 38.91 -4.43
CA GLN A 555 -40.30 38.24 -5.30
C GLN A 555 -41.58 37.88 -4.54
N ILE A 556 -41.47 37.29 -3.36
CA ILE A 556 -42.64 36.92 -2.55
C ILE A 556 -43.43 38.19 -2.13
N ARG A 557 -42.76 39.25 -1.69
CA ARG A 557 -43.39 40.53 -1.34
C ARG A 557 -44.11 41.15 -2.53
N ASP A 558 -43.54 41.12 -3.72
CA ASP A 558 -44.16 41.66 -4.94
C ASP A 558 -45.40 40.87 -5.31
N ILE A 559 -45.39 39.55 -5.22
CA ILE A 559 -46.57 38.70 -5.43
C ILE A 559 -47.67 39.02 -4.39
N GLN A 560 -47.32 39.15 -3.11
CA GLN A 560 -48.25 39.49 -2.04
C GLN A 560 -48.90 40.86 -2.28
N ASN A 561 -48.13 41.86 -2.72
CA ASN A 561 -48.61 43.21 -3.06
C ASN A 561 -49.53 43.24 -4.30
N GLN A 562 -49.24 42.41 -5.30
CA GLN A 562 -50.08 42.26 -6.48
C GLN A 562 -51.43 41.63 -6.12
N ASN A 563 -51.41 40.56 -5.31
CA ASN A 563 -52.65 39.89 -4.88
C ASN A 563 -53.53 40.78 -3.98
N SER A 564 -52.93 41.63 -3.13
CA SER A 564 -53.66 42.57 -2.31
C SER A 564 -54.36 43.70 -3.14
N LYS A 565 -53.73 44.13 -4.24
CA LYS A 565 -54.28 45.09 -5.17
C LYS A 565 -55.45 44.54 -6.01
N THR A 566 -55.42 43.24 -6.34
CA THR A 566 -56.48 42.57 -7.10
C THR A 566 -57.72 42.28 -6.23
N THR A 567 -57.51 42.00 -4.94
CA THR A 567 -58.65 41.79 -4.00
C THR A 567 -59.29 43.06 -3.49
N SER A 568 -58.65 44.22 -3.66
CA SER A 568 -59.18 45.53 -3.25
C SER A 568 -59.96 46.31 -4.38
N ARG A 569 -60.22 45.69 -5.53
CA ARG A 569 -60.98 46.29 -6.59
C ARG A 569 -62.48 46.23 -6.21
N PRO A 570 -63.16 47.36 -6.00
CA PRO A 570 -64.60 47.36 -5.66
C PRO A 570 -65.42 46.74 -6.81
N ALA A 571 -66.37 45.89 -6.46
CA ALA A 571 -67.34 45.38 -7.41
C ALA A 571 -68.01 46.56 -8.14
N ALA A 572 -68.02 46.57 -9.47
CA ALA A 572 -68.66 47.55 -10.26
C ALA A 572 -70.17 47.59 -9.91
N PRO A 573 -70.78 48.78 -9.74
CA PRO A 573 -72.17 48.86 -9.37
C PRO A 573 -73.03 48.22 -10.45
N ALA A 574 -73.99 47.39 -10.03
CA ALA A 574 -74.97 46.77 -10.91
C ALA A 574 -75.76 47.88 -11.71
N ARG A 575 -75.66 47.82 -13.03
CA ARG A 575 -76.53 48.67 -13.90
C ARG A 575 -77.94 48.22 -13.68
N SER A 576 -78.75 49.10 -13.09
CA SER A 576 -80.23 49.01 -13.12
C SER A 576 -80.73 49.28 -14.55
N ASN A 577 -81.27 48.27 -15.17
CA ASN A 577 -82.12 48.49 -16.37
C ASN A 577 -83.44 49.04 -15.92
N ASN A 578 -83.76 50.27 -16.39
CA ASN A 578 -85.07 50.76 -16.67
C ASN A 578 -85.19 50.99 -18.15
#